data_a25c7e4f47780f8737ca344337135204
#
_entry.id   a25c7e4f47780f8737ca344337135204
#
_cell.length_a   1.000
_cell.length_b   1.000
_cell.length_c   1.000
_cell.angle_alpha   90.00
_cell.angle_beta   90.00
_cell.angle_gamma   90.00
#
_symmetry.space_group_name_H-M   'P 1'
#
loop_
_entity.id
_entity.type
_entity.pdbx_description
1 polymer ?
#
loop_
_entity_poly.entity_id
_entity_poly.type
_entity_poly.pdbx_seq_one_letter_code
_entity_poly.pdbx_strand_id
1 'polypeptide(L)' 'MQSEKIRRLKPLALQLAVEAKQLVVDREDAIALLEESFAELGEQP' A
#
# COMPACT_ATOMS: atom_id res chain seq x y z
N MET A 1 -15.47 -10.37 8.95
CA MET A 1 -14.16 -10.21 8.61
C MET A 1 -13.97 -9.79 7.22
N GLN A 2 -13.06 -9.00 6.96
CA GLN A 2 -12.82 -8.59 5.65
C GLN A 2 -11.70 -9.30 5.06
N SER A 3 -11.52 -10.54 5.41
CA SER A 3 -10.38 -11.27 4.93
C SER A 3 -10.40 -11.41 3.42
N GLU A 4 -11.58 -11.44 2.82
CA GLU A 4 -11.65 -11.57 1.38
C GLU A 4 -11.05 -10.36 0.69
N LYS A 5 -11.43 -9.17 1.14
CA LYS A 5 -10.91 -7.95 0.55
C LYS A 5 -9.42 -7.82 0.79
N ILE A 6 -9.01 -8.16 1.99
CA ILE A 6 -7.59 -8.10 2.32
C ILE A 6 -6.81 -9.07 1.47
N ARG A 7 -7.34 -10.26 1.25
CA ARG A 7 -6.68 -11.25 0.45
C ARG A 7 -6.49 -10.77 -0.98
N ARG A 8 -7.43 -10.03 -1.49
CA ARG A 8 -7.32 -9.52 -2.84
C ARG A 8 -6.24 -8.47 -2.95
N LEU A 9 -6.08 -7.69 -1.90
CA LEU A 9 -5.08 -6.63 -1.90
C LEU A 9 -3.69 -7.14 -1.56
N LYS A 10 -3.61 -8.28 -0.92
CA LYS A 10 -2.34 -8.74 -0.41
C LYS A 10 -1.25 -8.84 -1.48
N PRO A 11 -1.53 -9.40 -2.65
CA PRO A 11 -0.46 -9.49 -3.66
C PRO A 11 0.02 -8.12 -4.10
N LEU A 12 -0.86 -7.15 -4.16
CA LEU A 12 -0.45 -5.80 -4.53
C LEU A 12 0.41 -5.17 -3.44
N ALA A 13 0.00 -5.38 -2.20
CA ALA A 13 0.77 -4.85 -1.08
C ALA A 13 2.15 -5.48 -1.02
N LEU A 14 2.21 -6.78 -1.27
CA LEU A 14 3.47 -7.48 -1.26
C LEU A 14 4.38 -6.95 -2.37
N GLN A 15 3.82 -6.71 -3.53
CA GLN A 15 4.60 -6.19 -4.62
C GLN A 15 5.15 -4.81 -4.29
N LEU A 16 4.35 -3.98 -3.65
CA LEU A 16 4.81 -2.67 -3.25
C LEU A 16 5.97 -2.80 -2.26
N ALA A 17 5.87 -3.74 -1.34
CA ALA A 17 6.92 -3.95 -0.36
C ALA A 17 8.22 -4.39 -1.03
N VAL A 18 8.11 -5.27 -2.02
CA VAL A 18 9.29 -5.73 -2.72
C VAL A 18 9.95 -4.58 -3.46
N GLU A 19 9.15 -3.77 -4.14
CA GLU A 19 9.70 -2.64 -4.86
C GLU A 19 10.34 -1.64 -3.90
N ALA A 20 9.70 -1.41 -2.77
CA ALA A 20 10.25 -0.49 -1.80
C ALA A 20 11.60 -0.96 -1.31
N LYS A 21 11.72 -2.25 -1.07
CA LYS A 21 12.99 -2.78 -0.62
C LYS A 21 14.07 -2.62 -1.68
N GLN A 22 13.71 -2.83 -2.93
CA GLN A 22 14.68 -2.71 -4.00
C GLN A 22 15.12 -1.27 -4.17
N LEU A 23 14.24 -0.33 -3.92
CA LEU A 23 14.58 1.08 -4.03
C LEU A 23 15.11 1.65 -2.74
N VAL A 24 15.24 0.82 -1.73
CA VAL A 24 15.71 1.23 -0.41
C VAL A 24 14.81 2.30 0.17
N VAL A 25 13.53 2.06 0.09
CA VAL A 25 12.54 2.96 0.67
C VAL A 25 12.09 2.38 1.99
N ASP A 26 12.16 3.18 3.04
CA ASP A 26 11.76 2.72 4.35
C ASP A 26 10.29 2.44 4.43
N ARG A 27 9.95 1.55 5.37
CA ARG A 27 8.56 1.21 5.55
C ARG A 27 7.70 2.43 5.83
N GLU A 28 8.22 3.33 6.64
CA GLU A 28 7.46 4.52 6.99
C GLU A 28 7.20 5.40 5.78
N ASP A 29 8.19 5.49 4.91
CA ASP A 29 8.00 6.27 3.70
C ASP A 29 6.99 5.61 2.78
N ALA A 30 6.99 4.29 2.70
CA ALA A 30 6.03 3.59 1.88
C ALA A 30 4.61 3.77 2.42
N ILE A 31 4.47 3.77 3.74
CA ILE A 31 3.17 3.98 4.34
C ILE A 31 2.68 5.41 4.06
N ALA A 32 3.58 6.37 4.16
CA ALA A 32 3.21 7.75 3.88
C ALA A 32 2.77 7.90 2.43
N LEU A 33 3.47 7.22 1.54
CA LEU A 33 3.10 7.26 0.14
C LEU A 33 1.71 6.70 -0.08
N LEU A 34 1.40 5.61 0.62
CA LEU A 34 0.09 5.00 0.50
C LEU A 34 -0.99 5.94 1.00
N GLU A 35 -0.74 6.60 2.12
CA GLU A 35 -1.70 7.56 2.64
C GLU A 35 -1.91 8.71 1.67
N GLU A 36 -0.84 9.14 1.05
CA GLU A 36 -0.93 10.19 0.07
C GLU A 36 -1.76 9.76 -1.12
N SER A 37 -1.61 8.50 -1.52
CA SER A 37 -2.38 7.98 -2.64
C SER A 37 -3.86 7.98 -2.33
N PHE A 38 -4.22 7.62 -1.10
CA PHE A 38 -5.62 7.67 -0.70
C PHE A 38 -6.14 9.10 -0.77
N ALA A 39 -5.33 10.05 -0.35
CA ALA A 39 -5.76 11.44 -0.39
C ALA A 39 -5.97 11.89 -1.83
N GLU A 40 -5.10 11.45 -2.73
CA GLU A 40 -5.25 11.83 -4.12
C GLU A 40 -6.50 11.27 -4.74
N LEU A 41 -6.88 10.07 -4.33
CA LEU A 41 -8.09 9.47 -4.85
C LEU A 41 -9.35 10.07 -4.25
N GLY A 42 -9.20 10.93 -3.23
CA GLY A 42 -10.33 11.58 -2.64
C GLY A 42 -10.95 10.82 -1.51
N GLU A 43 -10.42 9.67 -1.18
CA GLU A 43 -10.93 8.94 -0.05
C GLU A 43 -12.40 8.80 -0.06
N GLN A 44 -12.98 8.58 -1.14
CA GLN A 44 -14.38 8.51 -1.20
C GLN A 44 -14.87 7.20 -0.76
N PRO A 45 -15.92 7.14 -0.02
CA PRO A 45 -16.50 5.87 0.35
C PRO A 45 -17.11 5.18 -0.83
#